data_4cded45451031b4fccfc995d893b3f94
#
_entry.id   4cded45451031b4fccfc995d893b3f94
#
_cell.length_a   1.000
_cell.length_b   1.000
_cell.length_c   1.000
_cell.angle_alpha   90.00
_cell.angle_beta   90.00
_cell.angle_gamma   90.00
#
_symmetry.space_group_name_H-M   'P 1'
#
loop_
_entity.id
_entity.type
_entity.pdbx_description
1 polymer ?
#
loop_
_entity_poly.entity_id
_entity_poly.type
_entity_poly.pdbx_seq_one_letter_code
_entity_poly.pdbx_strand_id
1 'polypeptide(L)'
;MRKFVRSLLTPLLAALIAGCASSVPTQQNPSLPTINSLKTISDMTEVAFEWSPTNDESVIGYYLYRSNPNDANSKMQIVANIKDRFATHYVDYNLAPETTYAYQMRSYSQNAISGPGVTVTATTKALLDSVPFAQAITGLPSRVKLVWRPHPDTRVASYIIERSDAGRNNWSKIAEVKGRLNAEYIDSDVKDGKGYEYRIFVKTTSGTVSKPSQNISATTKELP
;
A
#
# COMPACT_ATOMS: atom_id res chain seq x y z
N MET A 1 38.28 -55.08 29.89
CA MET A 1 38.92 -54.05 29.03
C MET A 1 37.87 -53.00 28.67
N ARG A 2 37.86 -51.87 29.36
CA ARG A 2 36.94 -50.75 29.10
C ARG A 2 37.64 -49.73 28.17
N LYS A 3 37.10 -49.50 26.95
CA LYS A 3 37.62 -48.52 26.04
C LYS A 3 36.94 -47.18 26.34
N PHE A 4 37.69 -46.17 26.75
CA PHE A 4 37.29 -44.76 26.89
C PHE A 4 37.24 -44.14 25.50
N VAL A 5 36.06 -43.67 25.11
CA VAL A 5 35.89 -42.80 23.94
C VAL A 5 35.98 -41.35 24.44
N ARG A 6 37.04 -40.65 24.06
CA ARG A 6 37.18 -39.20 24.28
C ARG A 6 36.35 -38.46 23.25
N SER A 7 35.28 -37.78 23.69
CA SER A 7 34.52 -36.82 22.89
C SER A 7 35.31 -35.52 22.83
N LEU A 8 35.69 -35.11 21.62
CA LEU A 8 36.26 -33.80 21.34
C LEU A 8 35.09 -32.80 21.16
N LEU A 9 34.88 -31.93 22.14
CA LEU A 9 34.04 -30.76 22.01
C LEU A 9 34.84 -29.70 21.24
N THR A 10 34.41 -29.40 20.00
CA THR A 10 34.84 -28.23 19.26
C THR A 10 33.98 -27.03 19.71
N PRO A 11 34.57 -25.90 20.14
CA PRO A 11 33.79 -24.71 20.44
C PRO A 11 33.32 -24.06 19.12
N LEU A 12 32.01 -23.98 18.95
CA LEU A 12 31.36 -23.21 17.87
C LEU A 12 31.54 -21.73 18.19
N LEU A 13 32.45 -21.07 17.47
CA LEU A 13 32.67 -19.62 17.55
C LEU A 13 31.48 -18.91 16.86
N ALA A 14 30.48 -18.48 17.64
CA ALA A 14 29.40 -17.65 17.16
C ALA A 14 29.95 -16.24 16.85
N ALA A 15 30.20 -15.97 15.59
CA ALA A 15 30.50 -14.63 15.12
C ALA A 15 29.23 -13.74 15.29
N LEU A 16 29.21 -12.91 16.33
CA LEU A 16 28.25 -11.81 16.49
C LEU A 16 28.50 -10.82 15.35
N ILE A 17 27.68 -10.88 14.31
CA ILE A 17 27.58 -9.82 13.31
C ILE A 17 26.86 -8.65 14.02
N ALA A 18 27.61 -7.75 14.62
CA ALA A 18 27.11 -6.46 15.05
C ALA A 18 26.77 -5.66 13.79
N GLY A 19 25.55 -5.82 13.29
CA GLY A 19 24.99 -4.91 12.30
C GLY A 19 24.94 -3.52 12.93
N CYS A 20 25.69 -2.56 12.39
CA CYS A 20 25.55 -1.15 12.71
C CYS A 20 24.15 -0.70 12.30
N ALA A 21 23.15 -0.93 13.14
CA ALA A 21 21.90 -0.20 13.09
C ALA A 21 22.27 1.26 13.41
N SER A 22 22.35 2.11 12.40
CA SER A 22 22.50 3.56 12.59
C SER A 22 21.28 4.04 13.38
N SER A 23 21.48 4.24 14.69
CA SER A 23 20.44 4.77 15.57
C SER A 23 20.08 6.18 15.10
N VAL A 24 18.78 6.48 15.06
CA VAL A 24 18.29 7.83 14.78
C VAL A 24 18.90 8.79 15.81
N PRO A 25 19.55 9.88 15.36
CA PRO A 25 20.07 10.86 16.31
C PRO A 25 18.93 11.43 17.16
N THR A 26 19.11 11.43 18.46
CA THR A 26 18.12 11.98 19.41
C THR A 26 18.46 13.39 19.87
N GLN A 27 19.74 13.79 19.72
CA GLN A 27 20.20 15.11 20.09
C GLN A 27 19.69 16.16 19.10
N GLN A 28 19.02 17.20 19.60
CA GLN A 28 18.63 18.34 18.78
C GLN A 28 19.79 19.34 18.66
N ASN A 29 20.00 19.85 17.45
CA ASN A 29 20.90 20.95 17.17
C ASN A 29 20.11 22.13 16.56
N PRO A 30 19.89 23.22 17.28
CA PRO A 30 19.15 24.38 16.79
C PRO A 30 19.80 25.07 15.58
N SER A 31 21.10 24.83 15.34
CA SER A 31 21.81 25.40 14.19
C SER A 31 21.50 24.66 12.88
N LEU A 32 20.96 23.43 12.94
CA LEU A 32 20.54 22.73 11.74
C LEU A 32 19.28 23.39 11.14
N PRO A 33 19.23 23.55 9.81
CA PRO A 33 18.11 24.20 9.14
C PRO A 33 16.80 23.44 9.36
N THR A 34 15.77 24.15 9.79
CA THR A 34 14.41 23.63 9.91
C THR A 34 13.69 23.72 8.57
N ILE A 35 12.82 22.76 8.28
CA ILE A 35 12.00 22.75 7.06
C ILE A 35 10.69 23.50 7.35
N ASN A 36 10.62 24.76 6.92
CA ASN A 36 9.50 25.67 7.19
C ASN A 36 8.50 25.77 6.03
N SER A 37 8.77 25.11 4.92
CA SER A 37 7.85 25.01 3.78
C SER A 37 7.79 23.55 3.34
N LEU A 38 6.66 22.92 3.55
CA LEU A 38 6.38 21.55 3.17
C LEU A 38 5.02 21.52 2.46
N LYS A 39 5.04 21.38 1.13
CA LYS A 39 3.82 21.26 0.33
C LYS A 39 3.37 19.82 0.24
N THR A 40 2.08 19.58 0.12
CA THR A 40 1.50 18.24 0.06
C THR A 40 0.50 18.11 -1.08
N ILE A 41 0.46 16.93 -1.70
CA ILE A 41 -0.57 16.50 -2.63
C ILE A 41 -1.04 15.12 -2.18
N SER A 42 -2.34 14.99 -1.89
CA SER A 42 -2.94 13.72 -1.45
C SER A 42 -3.59 12.97 -2.61
N ASP A 43 -3.45 11.65 -2.61
CA ASP A 43 -4.31 10.73 -3.36
C ASP A 43 -4.98 9.74 -2.38
N MET A 44 -5.58 8.67 -2.86
CA MET A 44 -6.42 7.75 -2.07
C MET A 44 -5.66 7.05 -0.94
N THR A 45 -4.43 6.65 -1.19
CA THR A 45 -3.62 5.86 -0.23
C THR A 45 -2.19 6.36 -0.13
N GLU A 46 -1.94 7.59 -0.60
CA GLU A 46 -0.61 8.18 -0.61
C GLU A 46 -0.67 9.70 -0.46
N VAL A 47 0.40 10.27 0.09
CA VAL A 47 0.64 11.71 0.18
C VAL A 47 2.04 12.01 -0.34
N ALA A 48 2.11 12.86 -1.36
CA ALA A 48 3.35 13.38 -1.90
C ALA A 48 3.75 14.68 -1.20
N PHE A 49 5.04 14.88 -1.04
CA PHE A 49 5.66 16.04 -0.40
C PHE A 49 6.63 16.72 -1.34
N GLU A 50 6.67 18.04 -1.28
CA GLU A 50 7.69 18.89 -1.92
C GLU A 50 8.22 19.89 -0.91
N TRP A 51 9.55 20.04 -0.86
CA TRP A 51 10.25 21.04 -0.02
C TRP A 51 11.48 21.58 -0.74
N SER A 52 12.04 22.68 -0.22
CA SER A 52 13.32 23.20 -0.71
C SER A 52 14.49 22.49 -0.02
N PRO A 53 15.51 22.06 -0.78
CA PRO A 53 16.70 21.47 -0.18
C PRO A 53 17.48 22.52 0.63
N THR A 54 18.31 22.05 1.55
CA THR A 54 19.23 22.94 2.28
C THR A 54 20.58 23.01 1.59
N ASN A 55 21.22 24.21 1.72
CA ASN A 55 22.61 24.40 1.30
C ASN A 55 23.62 24.09 2.43
N ASP A 56 23.16 23.74 3.63
CA ASP A 56 24.00 23.40 4.76
C ASP A 56 24.71 22.06 4.52
N GLU A 57 26.02 22.07 4.41
CA GLU A 57 26.85 20.90 4.13
C GLU A 57 26.89 19.87 5.25
N SER A 58 26.54 20.26 6.48
CA SER A 58 26.43 19.36 7.63
C SER A 58 25.21 18.45 7.55
N VAL A 59 24.18 18.83 6.77
CA VAL A 59 22.98 18.04 6.57
C VAL A 59 23.26 16.89 5.61
N ILE A 60 22.87 15.68 6.00
CA ILE A 60 23.01 14.48 5.20
C ILE A 60 21.67 13.94 4.70
N GLY A 61 20.55 14.44 5.19
CA GLY A 61 19.23 14.04 4.76
C GLY A 61 18.09 14.56 5.62
N TYR A 62 16.93 13.92 5.49
CA TYR A 62 15.69 14.33 6.16
C TYR A 62 14.97 13.14 6.76
N TYR A 63 14.37 13.33 7.94
CA TYR A 63 13.39 12.43 8.51
C TYR A 63 11.99 12.99 8.31
N LEU A 64 11.10 12.19 7.71
CA LEU A 64 9.67 12.49 7.68
C LEU A 64 8.99 11.83 8.88
N TYR A 65 8.27 12.62 9.64
CA TYR A 65 7.46 12.19 10.78
C TYR A 65 5.98 12.26 10.40
N ARG A 66 5.20 11.30 10.90
CA ARG A 66 3.76 11.24 10.73
C ARG A 66 3.06 10.90 12.05
N SER A 67 1.90 11.50 12.28
CA SER A 67 0.92 11.06 13.27
C SER A 67 -0.48 11.08 12.66
N ASN A 68 -1.39 10.30 13.25
CA ASN A 68 -2.81 10.36 12.90
C ASN A 68 -3.53 11.19 13.99
N PRO A 69 -3.90 12.45 13.73
CA PRO A 69 -4.52 13.30 14.74
C PRO A 69 -5.93 12.84 15.17
N ASN A 70 -6.55 11.93 14.40
CA ASN A 70 -7.83 11.31 14.79
C ASN A 70 -7.66 10.18 15.82
N ASP A 71 -6.42 9.76 16.09
CA ASP A 71 -6.09 8.81 17.14
C ASP A 71 -5.44 9.56 18.31
N ALA A 72 -6.15 9.65 19.43
CA ALA A 72 -5.72 10.38 20.64
C ALA A 72 -4.34 9.89 21.19
N ASN A 73 -3.95 8.67 20.87
CA ASN A 73 -2.66 8.08 21.27
C ASN A 73 -1.58 8.19 20.19
N SER A 74 -1.90 8.76 19.04
CA SER A 74 -0.96 8.84 17.92
C SER A 74 0.09 9.92 18.19
N LYS A 75 1.35 9.48 18.34
CA LYS A 75 2.51 10.35 18.43
C LYS A 75 3.20 10.45 17.06
N MET A 76 3.90 11.57 16.84
CA MET A 76 4.79 11.71 15.69
C MET A 76 5.83 10.60 15.67
N GLN A 77 5.82 9.78 14.62
CA GLN A 77 6.78 8.69 14.41
C GLN A 77 7.49 8.88 13.07
N ILE A 78 8.76 8.48 13.01
CA ILE A 78 9.52 8.50 11.75
C ILE A 78 8.92 7.45 10.82
N VAL A 79 8.47 7.91 9.65
CA VAL A 79 7.95 7.05 8.57
C VAL A 79 8.90 6.94 7.39
N ALA A 80 9.86 7.86 7.28
CA ALA A 80 10.90 7.80 6.26
C ALA A 80 12.22 8.39 6.72
N ASN A 81 13.32 7.81 6.20
CA ASN A 81 14.67 8.35 6.26
C ASN A 81 15.14 8.60 4.82
N ILE A 82 15.18 9.86 4.43
CA ILE A 82 15.57 10.31 3.10
C ILE A 82 17.04 10.68 3.17
N LYS A 83 17.93 9.78 2.73
CA LYS A 83 19.39 9.86 2.87
C LYS A 83 20.04 10.66 1.75
N ASP A 84 19.45 11.78 1.39
CA ASP A 84 19.96 12.70 0.39
C ASP A 84 19.57 14.13 0.75
N ARG A 85 20.55 15.01 1.00
CA ARG A 85 20.30 16.42 1.32
C ARG A 85 19.73 17.23 0.15
N PHE A 86 19.93 16.74 -1.08
CA PHE A 86 19.42 17.37 -2.29
C PHE A 86 18.01 16.88 -2.69
N ALA A 87 17.47 15.90 -1.97
CA ALA A 87 16.09 15.47 -2.18
C ALA A 87 15.12 16.62 -1.92
N THR A 88 14.14 16.75 -2.79
CA THR A 88 13.07 17.76 -2.72
C THR A 88 11.67 17.17 -2.74
N HIS A 89 11.57 15.86 -2.94
CA HIS A 89 10.29 15.15 -3.07
C HIS A 89 10.34 13.81 -2.34
N TYR A 90 9.21 13.42 -1.78
CA TYR A 90 9.00 12.10 -1.20
C TYR A 90 7.51 11.75 -1.27
N VAL A 91 7.19 10.46 -1.30
CA VAL A 91 5.81 9.96 -1.24
C VAL A 91 5.67 8.97 -0.10
N ASP A 92 4.72 9.21 0.79
CA ASP A 92 4.29 8.29 1.84
C ASP A 92 3.15 7.44 1.33
N TYR A 93 3.33 6.12 1.33
CA TYR A 93 2.42 5.14 0.74
C TYR A 93 1.67 4.32 1.80
N ASN A 94 0.72 3.51 1.34
CA ASN A 94 -0.05 2.57 2.16
C ASN A 94 -0.84 3.26 3.29
N LEU A 95 -1.33 4.44 3.02
CA LEU A 95 -2.19 5.19 3.93
C LEU A 95 -3.64 4.70 3.85
N ALA A 96 -4.36 4.81 4.96
CA ALA A 96 -5.80 4.60 4.95
C ALA A 96 -6.49 5.71 4.14
N PRO A 97 -7.49 5.39 3.31
CA PRO A 97 -8.27 6.41 2.60
C PRO A 97 -9.10 7.25 3.57
N GLU A 98 -9.51 8.45 3.13
CA GLU A 98 -10.36 9.39 3.88
C GLU A 98 -9.84 9.68 5.29
N THR A 99 -8.49 9.64 5.46
CA THR A 99 -7.84 9.78 6.76
C THR A 99 -6.92 11.00 6.76
N THR A 100 -7.03 11.81 7.80
CA THR A 100 -6.16 12.97 7.99
C THR A 100 -4.92 12.56 8.78
N TYR A 101 -3.77 12.95 8.28
CA TYR A 101 -2.47 12.75 8.92
C TYR A 101 -1.80 14.09 9.16
N ALA A 102 -1.01 14.21 10.23
CA ALA A 102 -0.11 15.33 10.44
C ALA A 102 1.33 14.90 10.14
N TYR A 103 2.08 15.79 9.52
CA TYR A 103 3.45 15.55 9.10
C TYR A 103 4.38 16.67 9.54
N GLN A 104 5.61 16.28 9.88
CA GLN A 104 6.74 17.17 10.07
C GLN A 104 7.96 16.61 9.33
N MET A 105 8.78 17.50 8.80
CA MET A 105 10.07 17.11 8.25
C MET A 105 11.20 17.78 9.07
N ARG A 106 12.26 17.01 9.36
CA ARG A 106 13.45 17.51 10.05
C ARG A 106 14.68 17.15 9.26
N SER A 107 15.57 18.10 9.09
CA SER A 107 16.91 17.80 8.59
C SER A 107 17.73 17.08 9.68
N TYR A 108 18.72 16.30 9.25
CA TYR A 108 19.62 15.65 10.20
C TYR A 108 21.07 15.63 9.68
N SER A 109 22.00 15.65 10.61
CA SER A 109 23.43 15.44 10.42
C SER A 109 23.84 14.07 10.99
N GLN A 110 25.13 13.78 10.99
CA GLN A 110 25.65 12.50 11.52
C GLN A 110 25.21 12.26 12.98
N ASN A 111 25.15 13.30 13.82
CA ASN A 111 24.97 13.14 15.26
C ASN A 111 23.75 13.89 15.82
N ALA A 112 23.04 14.65 15.01
CA ALA A 112 21.96 15.51 15.50
C ALA A 112 20.81 15.65 14.48
N ILE A 113 19.63 16.04 15.00
CA ILE A 113 18.46 16.42 14.19
C ILE A 113 18.13 17.90 14.41
N SER A 114 17.52 18.53 13.42
CA SER A 114 17.00 19.90 13.56
C SER A 114 15.84 19.95 14.57
N GLY A 115 15.50 21.16 15.00
CA GLY A 115 14.21 21.41 15.63
C GLY A 115 13.04 20.98 14.72
N PRO A 116 11.82 20.90 15.28
CA PRO A 116 10.64 20.65 14.48
C PRO A 116 10.43 21.81 13.49
N GLY A 117 10.23 21.47 12.21
CA GLY A 117 9.79 22.43 11.21
C GLY A 117 8.28 22.67 11.29
N VAL A 118 7.71 23.17 10.19
CA VAL A 118 6.25 23.31 10.08
C VAL A 118 5.55 21.97 10.21
N THR A 119 4.41 21.96 10.91
CA THR A 119 3.48 20.84 10.88
C THR A 119 2.45 21.09 9.78
N VAL A 120 2.32 20.18 8.84
CA VAL A 120 1.29 20.21 7.81
C VAL A 120 0.33 19.06 8.01
N THR A 121 -0.93 19.25 7.64
CA THR A 121 -1.93 18.19 7.62
C THR A 121 -2.29 17.86 6.17
N ALA A 122 -2.49 16.58 5.89
CA ALA A 122 -2.94 16.08 4.60
C ALA A 122 -4.01 15.01 4.81
N THR A 123 -5.11 15.12 4.08
CA THR A 123 -6.21 14.14 4.12
C THR A 123 -6.19 13.33 2.82
N THR A 124 -6.11 12.02 2.94
CA THR A 124 -6.21 11.11 1.80
C THR A 124 -7.62 11.16 1.19
N LYS A 125 -7.71 10.92 -0.12
CA LYS A 125 -9.00 10.90 -0.83
C LYS A 125 -9.75 9.60 -0.58
N ALA A 126 -11.06 9.60 -0.87
CA ALA A 126 -11.86 8.39 -0.94
C ALA A 126 -11.35 7.43 -2.03
N LEU A 127 -11.46 6.12 -1.78
CA LEU A 127 -11.22 5.13 -2.83
C LEU A 127 -12.19 5.35 -3.99
N LEU A 128 -11.72 5.07 -5.21
CA LEU A 128 -12.60 5.00 -6.38
C LEU A 128 -13.75 4.02 -6.10
N ASP A 129 -14.90 4.32 -6.62
CA ASP A 129 -15.95 3.32 -6.78
C ASP A 129 -15.51 2.31 -7.85
N SER A 130 -16.13 1.15 -7.89
CA SER A 130 -15.87 0.16 -8.92
C SER A 130 -16.55 0.55 -10.25
N VAL A 131 -16.71 -0.44 -11.14
CA VAL A 131 -17.38 -0.25 -12.42
C VAL A 131 -18.83 0.22 -12.24
N PRO A 132 -19.30 1.19 -13.05
CA PRO A 132 -20.66 1.76 -12.88
C PRO A 132 -21.78 0.80 -13.27
N PHE A 133 -21.42 -0.29 -13.97
CA PHE A 133 -22.34 -1.35 -14.36
C PHE A 133 -21.56 -2.64 -14.52
N ALA A 134 -22.11 -3.76 -14.04
CA ALA A 134 -21.63 -5.11 -14.29
C ALA A 134 -22.79 -6.09 -14.34
N GLN A 135 -22.66 -7.12 -15.15
CA GLN A 135 -23.65 -8.19 -15.32
C GLN A 135 -22.95 -9.54 -15.50
N ALA A 136 -23.53 -10.59 -14.94
CA ALA A 136 -23.16 -11.96 -15.19
C ALA A 136 -24.23 -12.62 -16.07
N ILE A 137 -23.80 -13.29 -17.14
CA ILE A 137 -24.70 -14.02 -18.04
C ILE A 137 -24.89 -15.41 -17.47
N THR A 138 -26.13 -15.72 -17.12
CA THR A 138 -26.57 -17.00 -16.52
C THR A 138 -26.96 -18.02 -17.58
N GLY A 139 -27.06 -19.31 -17.20
CA GLY A 139 -27.55 -20.38 -18.05
C GLY A 139 -26.59 -20.86 -19.15
N LEU A 140 -25.33 -20.46 -19.10
CA LEU A 140 -24.31 -20.99 -20.00
C LEU A 140 -23.79 -22.35 -19.50
N PRO A 141 -23.48 -23.31 -20.38
CA PRO A 141 -22.88 -24.57 -19.98
C PRO A 141 -21.42 -24.39 -19.58
N SER A 142 -21.05 -24.91 -18.43
CA SER A 142 -19.66 -24.94 -17.89
C SER A 142 -18.91 -23.59 -17.92
N ARG A 143 -19.66 -22.50 -17.89
CA ARG A 143 -19.05 -21.15 -17.86
C ARG A 143 -20.00 -20.06 -17.36
N VAL A 144 -19.43 -18.98 -16.88
CA VAL A 144 -20.12 -17.71 -16.62
C VAL A 144 -19.39 -16.61 -17.38
N LYS A 145 -20.13 -15.80 -18.14
CA LYS A 145 -19.58 -14.63 -18.81
C LYS A 145 -19.93 -13.39 -18.00
N LEU A 146 -18.92 -12.62 -17.64
CA LEU A 146 -19.05 -11.31 -17.00
C LEU A 146 -18.83 -10.22 -18.04
N VAL A 147 -19.67 -9.21 -18.01
CA VAL A 147 -19.53 -7.99 -18.81
C VAL A 147 -19.70 -6.78 -17.90
N TRP A 148 -18.97 -5.71 -18.18
CA TRP A 148 -19.09 -4.47 -17.42
C TRP A 148 -18.87 -3.26 -18.30
N ARG A 149 -19.22 -2.08 -17.80
CA ARG A 149 -18.87 -0.84 -18.47
C ARG A 149 -17.44 -0.44 -18.05
N PRO A 150 -16.55 -0.12 -19.01
CA PRO A 150 -15.21 0.39 -18.70
C PRO A 150 -15.27 1.60 -17.75
N HIS A 151 -14.37 1.63 -16.78
CA HIS A 151 -14.32 2.72 -15.81
C HIS A 151 -13.91 4.03 -16.47
N PRO A 152 -14.56 5.18 -16.15
CA PRO A 152 -14.27 6.47 -16.79
C PRO A 152 -12.91 7.05 -16.38
N ASP A 153 -12.43 6.77 -15.17
CA ASP A 153 -11.15 7.30 -14.67
C ASP A 153 -9.97 6.71 -15.45
N THR A 154 -9.16 7.59 -16.04
CA THR A 154 -8.03 7.22 -16.91
C THR A 154 -6.87 6.58 -16.16
N ARG A 155 -6.83 6.69 -14.82
CA ARG A 155 -5.84 6.04 -13.97
C ARG A 155 -6.07 4.54 -13.82
N VAL A 156 -7.24 4.02 -14.17
CA VAL A 156 -7.54 2.58 -14.08
C VAL A 156 -6.70 1.81 -15.11
N ALA A 157 -5.97 0.82 -14.61
CA ALA A 157 -5.08 -0.03 -15.41
C ALA A 157 -5.63 -1.43 -15.62
N SER A 158 -6.41 -1.96 -14.67
CA SER A 158 -6.96 -3.33 -14.73
C SER A 158 -8.21 -3.47 -13.86
N TYR A 159 -8.88 -4.62 -14.03
CA TYR A 159 -10.03 -5.05 -13.23
C TYR A 159 -9.67 -6.34 -12.51
N ILE A 160 -9.92 -6.38 -11.21
CA ILE A 160 -9.79 -7.60 -10.40
C ILE A 160 -11.17 -8.23 -10.29
N ILE A 161 -11.26 -9.50 -10.63
CA ILE A 161 -12.49 -10.29 -10.55
C ILE A 161 -12.36 -11.23 -9.36
N GLU A 162 -13.33 -11.18 -8.46
CA GLU A 162 -13.49 -12.14 -7.38
C GLU A 162 -14.76 -12.94 -7.55
N ARG A 163 -14.70 -14.20 -7.15
CA ARG A 163 -15.81 -15.15 -7.13
C ARG A 163 -16.02 -15.72 -5.73
N SER A 164 -17.27 -15.96 -5.40
CA SER A 164 -17.73 -16.74 -4.26
C SER A 164 -18.74 -17.78 -4.72
N ASP A 165 -18.88 -18.87 -4.01
CA ASP A 165 -20.07 -19.72 -4.11
C ASP A 165 -21.30 -18.92 -3.63
N ALA A 166 -22.43 -19.11 -4.29
CA ALA A 166 -23.64 -18.35 -3.96
C ALA A 166 -24.01 -18.44 -2.48
N GLY A 167 -24.16 -17.28 -1.83
CA GLY A 167 -24.55 -17.16 -0.43
C GLY A 167 -23.46 -17.53 0.59
N ARG A 168 -22.22 -17.83 0.18
CA ARG A 168 -21.16 -18.29 1.10
C ARG A 168 -20.16 -17.20 1.53
N ASN A 169 -20.08 -16.09 0.82
CA ASN A 169 -19.11 -15.02 1.08
C ASN A 169 -17.64 -15.49 1.17
N ASN A 170 -17.29 -16.59 0.49
CA ASN A 170 -15.94 -17.16 0.45
C ASN A 170 -15.17 -16.61 -0.76
N TRP A 171 -15.04 -15.29 -0.79
CA TRP A 171 -14.47 -14.55 -1.92
C TRP A 171 -13.02 -14.94 -2.20
N SER A 172 -12.71 -15.18 -3.46
CA SER A 172 -11.37 -15.40 -3.96
C SER A 172 -11.14 -14.67 -5.28
N LYS A 173 -9.95 -14.10 -5.45
CA LYS A 173 -9.53 -13.52 -6.74
C LYS A 173 -9.36 -14.65 -7.75
N ILE A 174 -10.07 -14.57 -8.86
CA ILE A 174 -9.99 -15.55 -9.97
C ILE A 174 -9.27 -14.98 -11.20
N ALA A 175 -9.28 -13.65 -11.39
CA ALA A 175 -8.62 -13.03 -12.53
C ALA A 175 -8.21 -11.59 -12.27
N GLU A 176 -7.29 -11.10 -13.11
CA GLU A 176 -6.99 -9.69 -13.30
C GLU A 176 -7.00 -9.39 -14.80
N VAL A 177 -8.00 -8.64 -15.25
CA VAL A 177 -8.19 -8.25 -16.65
C VAL A 177 -7.47 -6.93 -16.86
N LYS A 178 -6.34 -6.95 -17.59
CA LYS A 178 -5.53 -5.77 -17.89
C LYS A 178 -6.16 -4.90 -18.97
N GLY A 179 -5.98 -3.60 -18.86
CA GLY A 179 -6.45 -2.61 -19.82
C GLY A 179 -7.82 -2.04 -19.46
N ARG A 180 -7.90 -0.72 -19.29
CA ARG A 180 -9.11 0.01 -18.87
C ARG A 180 -10.32 -0.22 -19.77
N LEU A 181 -10.11 -0.45 -21.06
CA LEU A 181 -11.19 -0.63 -22.03
C LEU A 181 -11.63 -2.09 -22.19
N ASN A 182 -10.93 -3.05 -21.57
CA ASN A 182 -11.34 -4.45 -21.57
C ASN A 182 -12.49 -4.62 -20.57
N ALA A 183 -13.64 -5.07 -21.06
CA ALA A 183 -14.91 -5.04 -20.35
C ALA A 183 -15.60 -6.41 -20.28
N GLU A 184 -14.82 -7.48 -20.37
CA GLU A 184 -15.34 -8.85 -20.43
C GLU A 184 -14.37 -9.82 -19.75
N TYR A 185 -14.94 -10.84 -19.09
CA TYR A 185 -14.22 -12.01 -18.59
C TYR A 185 -15.12 -13.25 -18.68
N ILE A 186 -14.54 -14.38 -19.07
CA ILE A 186 -15.24 -15.68 -19.09
C ILE A 186 -14.61 -16.57 -18.03
N ASP A 187 -15.37 -16.88 -17.01
CA ASP A 187 -15.02 -17.88 -15.99
C ASP A 187 -15.43 -19.27 -16.50
N SER A 188 -14.45 -20.10 -16.81
CA SER A 188 -14.63 -21.49 -17.24
C SER A 188 -14.27 -22.51 -16.15
N ASP A 189 -13.84 -22.05 -14.97
CA ASP A 189 -13.56 -22.88 -13.80
C ASP A 189 -14.80 -22.94 -12.89
N VAL A 190 -15.94 -23.32 -13.43
CA VAL A 190 -17.24 -23.43 -12.77
C VAL A 190 -17.87 -24.80 -13.04
N LYS A 191 -18.71 -25.25 -12.12
CA LYS A 191 -19.45 -26.50 -12.22
C LYS A 191 -20.85 -26.24 -12.78
N ASP A 192 -21.38 -27.17 -13.54
CA ASP A 192 -22.74 -27.09 -14.09
C ASP A 192 -23.81 -27.16 -12.98
N GLY A 193 -24.92 -26.47 -13.18
CA GLY A 193 -26.04 -26.39 -12.24
C GLY A 193 -25.72 -25.63 -10.97
N LYS A 194 -24.53 -24.97 -10.84
CA LYS A 194 -24.11 -24.31 -9.62
C LYS A 194 -24.24 -22.79 -9.71
N GLY A 195 -24.67 -22.18 -8.59
CA GLY A 195 -24.73 -20.72 -8.43
C GLY A 195 -23.42 -20.13 -7.91
N TYR A 196 -23.06 -18.99 -8.48
CA TYR A 196 -21.88 -18.21 -8.12
C TYR A 196 -22.24 -16.74 -7.97
N GLU A 197 -21.46 -16.04 -7.15
CA GLU A 197 -21.49 -14.59 -7.02
C GLU A 197 -20.13 -14.02 -7.43
N TYR A 198 -20.16 -12.87 -8.09
CA TYR A 198 -18.96 -12.16 -8.53
C TYR A 198 -19.00 -10.73 -8.06
N ARG A 199 -17.82 -10.16 -7.87
CA ARG A 199 -17.63 -8.73 -7.70
C ARG A 199 -16.37 -8.27 -8.42
N ILE A 200 -16.39 -7.04 -8.86
CA ILE A 200 -15.33 -6.44 -9.65
C ILE A 200 -14.73 -5.28 -8.86
N PHE A 201 -13.42 -5.18 -8.90
CA PHE A 201 -12.68 -4.00 -8.42
C PHE A 201 -11.94 -3.39 -9.59
N VAL A 202 -11.71 -2.09 -9.56
CA VAL A 202 -10.75 -1.44 -10.44
C VAL A 202 -9.43 -1.29 -9.71
N LYS A 203 -8.32 -1.40 -10.45
CA LYS A 203 -6.97 -1.18 -9.95
C LYS A 203 -6.32 -0.10 -10.77
N THR A 204 -5.77 0.90 -10.11
CA THR A 204 -5.10 2.04 -10.75
C THR A 204 -3.68 1.67 -11.19
N THR A 205 -3.05 2.54 -11.97
CA THR A 205 -1.64 2.46 -12.35
C THR A 205 -0.69 2.53 -11.15
N SER A 206 -1.08 3.23 -10.08
CA SER A 206 -0.34 3.26 -8.81
C SER A 206 -0.53 2.00 -7.96
N GLY A 207 -1.42 1.08 -8.35
CA GLY A 207 -1.71 -0.16 -7.64
C GLY A 207 -2.85 -0.07 -6.63
N THR A 208 -3.43 1.11 -6.40
CA THR A 208 -4.57 1.29 -5.50
C THR A 208 -5.80 0.57 -6.04
N VAL A 209 -6.48 -0.18 -5.17
CA VAL A 209 -7.68 -0.95 -5.47
C VAL A 209 -8.91 -0.21 -4.97
N SER A 210 -9.95 -0.14 -5.78
CA SER A 210 -11.24 0.52 -5.48
C SER A 210 -12.05 -0.21 -4.40
N LYS A 211 -13.19 0.36 -4.05
CA LYS A 211 -14.30 -0.38 -3.43
C LYS A 211 -14.78 -1.49 -4.38
N PRO A 212 -15.40 -2.59 -3.89
CA PRO A 212 -16.03 -3.59 -4.75
C PRO A 212 -17.24 -3.03 -5.49
N SER A 213 -17.58 -3.63 -6.63
CA SER A 213 -18.91 -3.49 -7.22
C SER A 213 -19.98 -4.10 -6.33
N GLN A 214 -21.24 -3.88 -6.67
CA GLN A 214 -22.32 -4.74 -6.16
C GLN A 214 -22.06 -6.19 -6.58
N ASN A 215 -22.54 -7.15 -5.77
CA ASN A 215 -22.48 -8.55 -6.12
C ASN A 215 -23.40 -8.81 -7.31
N ILE A 216 -22.90 -9.55 -8.29
CA ILE A 216 -23.64 -10.02 -9.46
C ILE A 216 -23.66 -11.54 -9.43
N SER A 217 -24.83 -12.13 -9.62
CA SER A 217 -25.04 -13.57 -9.48
C SER A 217 -25.28 -14.22 -10.83
N ALA A 218 -24.82 -15.44 -10.98
CA ALA A 218 -25.15 -16.30 -12.13
C ALA A 218 -25.24 -17.75 -11.68
N THR A 219 -26.10 -18.50 -12.37
CA THR A 219 -26.18 -19.97 -12.27
C THR A 219 -25.82 -20.55 -13.62
N THR A 220 -24.90 -21.51 -13.64
CA THR A 220 -24.57 -22.27 -14.86
C THR A 220 -25.72 -23.18 -15.28
N LYS A 221 -25.73 -23.55 -16.57
CA LYS A 221 -26.73 -24.51 -17.06
C LYS A 221 -26.50 -25.86 -16.38
N GLU A 222 -27.60 -26.50 -15.94
CA GLU A 222 -27.57 -27.90 -15.57
C GLU A 222 -27.47 -28.75 -16.84
N LEU A 223 -26.50 -29.63 -16.89
CA LEU A 223 -26.37 -30.60 -17.99
C LEU A 223 -27.08 -31.88 -17.61
N PRO A 224 -27.71 -32.56 -18.58
CA PRO A 224 -28.45 -33.82 -18.37
C PRO A 224 -27.53 -34.95 -17.91
#